data_1a75a6fcb2c30de0a6c7ebd9b82a0053
#
_entry.id   1a75a6fcb2c30de0a6c7ebd9b82a0053
#
_cell.length_a   1.000
_cell.length_b   1.000
_cell.length_c   1.000
_cell.angle_alpha   90.00
_cell.angle_beta   90.00
_cell.angle_gamma   90.00
#
_symmetry.space_group_name_H-M   'P 1'
#
loop_
_entity.id
_entity.type
_entity.pdbx_description
1 polymer ?
#
loop_
_entity_poly.entity_id
_entity_poly.type
_entity_poly.pdbx_seq_one_letter_code
_entity_poly.pdbx_strand_id
1 'polypeptide(L)'
;MQIYQGKSVFSGIAIGKIRVYKKNERQVKRVKVENPDAEMARFEEAKAKGIAQLGILYEKACKEVGEANAAIFEVHQMMMEDDGYNESVENIIKSQGVNAEYAVATTGDNFAQMFSAMDDDYMRERAADVKDISERLISILNGDDTDASLNDEPAIIVADDLAPSETVQMDKDKVLSFVTVHGSLNSHTAILARTMAIPALVGTPLPLDESVDGKLGIVDGSDGTIYVDPDKETLAAMQKRRTEEEEKKKLLLTLKGKENITLDGQKILLYANIGNIKDLAAVMQNDAGGIGLFRSEFIYLEQDHYPTEEEQFRIYKQAAETMAGKRVIIRTLDIGADKQCDYFEMEKEENPALGCRAIRICLTRPEIFKTQLRALFRASAYGKIAIMYPMITSVGEVSQIKAIVEEVKASLAEQGIEYGNPEQGIMIETPAAAIISDELAKEVDFFSIGTNVLSQYTLAIDRQNTKLDPFFDPHHPAILRMIQMVVENAHKAGIWAGICGELGADQELTKEFLAMGVDELSVSPGSILPLRKIILETNVAEYKAGKKC
;
A
#
# COMPACT_ATOMS: atom_id res chain seq x y z
N MET A 1 -8.07 -31.95 -14.08
CA MET A 1 -7.90 -30.54 -13.71
C MET A 1 -8.96 -30.11 -12.70
N GLN A 2 -8.57 -29.50 -11.59
CA GLN A 2 -9.45 -28.86 -10.61
C GLN A 2 -9.13 -27.36 -10.60
N ILE A 3 -10.15 -26.53 -10.38
CA ILE A 3 -10.00 -25.07 -10.42
C ILE A 3 -10.60 -24.50 -9.14
N TYR A 4 -9.85 -23.64 -8.46
CA TYR A 4 -10.29 -22.93 -7.26
C TYR A 4 -10.04 -21.44 -7.42
N GLN A 5 -10.89 -20.63 -6.81
CA GLN A 5 -10.82 -19.18 -6.89
C GLN A 5 -10.63 -18.57 -5.51
N GLY A 6 -9.67 -17.67 -5.40
CA GLY A 6 -9.37 -16.88 -4.22
C GLY A 6 -9.30 -15.39 -4.55
N LYS A 7 -8.93 -14.60 -3.57
CA LYS A 7 -8.68 -13.16 -3.77
C LYS A 7 -7.23 -12.97 -4.19
N SER A 8 -7.01 -12.27 -5.31
CA SER A 8 -5.66 -11.91 -5.78
C SER A 8 -4.97 -10.95 -4.80
N VAL A 9 -3.75 -11.30 -4.43
CA VAL A 9 -2.85 -10.45 -3.62
C VAL A 9 -1.83 -9.75 -4.50
N PHE A 10 -1.25 -10.49 -5.46
CA PHE A 10 -0.25 -10.00 -6.40
C PHE A 10 -0.41 -10.73 -7.73
N SER A 11 -0.35 -9.97 -8.83
CA SER A 11 -0.54 -10.48 -10.19
C SER A 11 0.68 -11.24 -10.71
N GLY A 12 0.46 -12.04 -11.75
CA GLY A 12 1.48 -12.84 -12.43
C GLY A 12 1.13 -14.32 -12.44
N ILE A 13 1.93 -15.11 -13.15
CA ILE A 13 1.69 -16.55 -13.33
C ILE A 13 2.83 -17.34 -12.71
N ALA A 14 2.51 -18.18 -11.72
CA ALA A 14 3.42 -19.17 -11.16
C ALA A 14 3.03 -20.58 -11.60
N ILE A 15 4.01 -21.37 -12.03
CA ILE A 15 3.82 -22.75 -12.46
C ILE A 15 4.86 -23.61 -11.74
N GLY A 16 4.41 -24.58 -10.96
CA GLY A 16 5.26 -25.46 -10.20
C GLY A 16 4.51 -26.55 -9.45
N LYS A 17 5.25 -27.39 -8.72
CA LYS A 17 4.64 -28.37 -7.83
C LYS A 17 3.99 -27.66 -6.65
N ILE A 18 2.81 -28.11 -6.27
CA ILE A 18 2.14 -27.69 -5.05
C ILE A 18 2.80 -28.40 -3.86
N ARG A 19 3.08 -27.65 -2.82
CA ARG A 19 3.50 -28.18 -1.53
C ARG A 19 2.53 -27.68 -0.47
N VAL A 20 1.80 -28.63 0.12
CA VAL A 20 0.88 -28.34 1.22
C VAL A 20 1.68 -28.21 2.51
N TYR A 21 1.68 -26.99 3.04
CA TYR A 21 2.24 -26.72 4.36
C TYR A 21 1.17 -27.00 5.42
N LYS A 22 1.38 -28.04 6.21
CA LYS A 22 0.53 -28.37 7.35
C LYS A 22 1.23 -27.94 8.61
N LYS A 23 0.59 -27.09 9.40
CA LYS A 23 0.99 -26.94 10.80
C LYS A 23 0.86 -28.31 11.47
N ASN A 24 1.91 -28.71 12.17
CA ASN A 24 1.83 -29.88 13.03
C ASN A 24 0.91 -29.55 14.21
N GLU A 25 -0.40 -29.73 14.05
CA GLU A 25 -1.33 -29.69 15.17
C GLU A 25 -0.98 -30.82 16.15
N ARG A 26 -0.03 -30.56 17.02
CA ARG A 26 0.29 -31.48 18.08
C ARG A 26 -0.74 -31.32 19.18
N GLN A 27 -1.48 -32.40 19.46
CA GLN A 27 -2.32 -32.44 20.65
C GLN A 27 -1.42 -32.33 21.87
N VAL A 28 -1.43 -31.18 22.51
CA VAL A 28 -0.73 -30.98 23.78
C VAL A 28 -1.43 -31.83 24.84
N LYS A 29 -0.70 -32.81 25.40
CA LYS A 29 -1.26 -33.71 26.43
C LYS A 29 -1.13 -33.06 27.79
N ARG A 30 -2.21 -33.08 28.55
CA ARG A 30 -2.19 -32.68 29.96
C ARG A 30 -1.48 -33.77 30.78
N VAL A 31 -0.34 -33.46 31.35
CA VAL A 31 0.45 -34.38 32.17
C VAL A 31 0.58 -33.77 33.57
N LYS A 32 0.31 -34.57 34.61
CA LYS A 32 0.58 -34.15 35.99
C LYS A 32 2.07 -34.18 36.27
N VAL A 33 2.57 -33.10 36.89
CA VAL A 33 3.98 -32.96 37.32
C VAL A 33 4.10 -33.07 38.83
N GLU A 34 5.18 -33.72 39.29
CA GLU A 34 5.46 -33.86 40.72
C GLU A 34 6.11 -32.62 41.31
N ASN A 35 6.82 -31.85 40.48
CA ASN A 35 7.53 -30.64 40.90
C ASN A 35 7.16 -29.42 40.00
N PRO A 36 6.17 -28.62 40.40
CA PRO A 36 5.78 -27.43 39.66
C PRO A 36 6.88 -26.37 39.48
N ASP A 37 7.81 -26.26 40.45
CA ASP A 37 8.89 -25.28 40.40
C ASP A 37 9.93 -25.66 39.32
N ALA A 38 10.20 -26.96 39.13
CA ALA A 38 11.04 -27.42 38.02
C ALA A 38 10.39 -27.18 36.68
N GLU A 39 9.06 -27.29 36.59
CA GLU A 39 8.29 -27.02 35.37
C GLU A 39 8.26 -25.53 35.02
N MET A 40 8.18 -24.67 36.05
CA MET A 40 8.34 -23.22 35.86
C MET A 40 9.74 -22.87 35.33
N ALA A 41 10.79 -23.51 35.85
CA ALA A 41 12.14 -23.28 35.34
C ALA A 41 12.26 -23.67 33.84
N ARG A 42 11.61 -24.78 33.40
CA ARG A 42 11.52 -25.16 31.97
C ARG A 42 10.80 -24.11 31.15
N PHE A 43 9.70 -23.57 31.64
CA PHE A 43 8.95 -22.52 30.96
C PHE A 43 9.81 -21.26 30.81
N GLU A 44 10.48 -20.80 31.87
CA GLU A 44 11.35 -19.61 31.80
C GLU A 44 12.52 -19.80 30.83
N GLU A 45 13.13 -21.00 30.81
CA GLU A 45 14.18 -21.32 29.84
C GLU A 45 13.65 -21.30 28.40
N ALA A 46 12.46 -21.86 28.16
CA ALA A 46 11.83 -21.87 26.86
C ALA A 46 11.46 -20.45 26.38
N LYS A 47 10.96 -19.61 27.30
CA LYS A 47 10.67 -18.21 27.06
C LYS A 47 11.92 -17.43 26.63
N ALA A 48 13.01 -17.57 27.39
CA ALA A 48 14.29 -16.92 27.08
C ALA A 48 14.82 -17.34 25.68
N LYS A 49 14.73 -18.64 25.37
CA LYS A 49 15.08 -19.15 24.02
C LYS A 49 14.16 -18.59 22.94
N GLY A 50 12.85 -18.52 23.18
CA GLY A 50 11.86 -17.97 22.24
C GLY A 50 12.15 -16.52 21.90
N ILE A 51 12.40 -15.70 22.92
CA ILE A 51 12.77 -14.27 22.74
C ILE A 51 14.07 -14.14 21.93
N ALA A 52 15.09 -14.96 22.22
CA ALA A 52 16.34 -14.94 21.45
C ALA A 52 16.13 -15.35 19.98
N GLN A 53 15.33 -16.38 19.71
CA GLN A 53 14.98 -16.78 18.34
C GLN A 53 14.21 -15.68 17.59
N LEU A 54 13.26 -15.00 18.24
CA LEU A 54 12.54 -13.88 17.65
C LEU A 54 13.47 -12.71 17.31
N GLY A 55 14.50 -12.45 18.13
CA GLY A 55 15.53 -11.46 17.81
C GLY A 55 16.32 -11.80 16.54
N ILE A 56 16.68 -13.07 16.35
CA ILE A 56 17.35 -13.53 15.11
C ILE A 56 16.41 -13.36 13.89
N LEU A 57 15.13 -13.71 14.05
CA LEU A 57 14.12 -13.54 12.99
C LEU A 57 13.89 -12.07 12.66
N TYR A 58 13.89 -11.18 13.65
CA TYR A 58 13.83 -9.73 13.46
C TYR A 58 14.98 -9.23 12.59
N GLU A 59 16.23 -9.58 12.95
CA GLU A 59 17.40 -9.16 12.16
C GLU A 59 17.37 -9.69 10.71
N LYS A 60 16.90 -10.93 10.52
CA LYS A 60 16.71 -11.52 9.20
C LYS A 60 15.63 -10.77 8.43
N ALA A 61 14.48 -10.54 9.03
CA ALA A 61 13.36 -9.84 8.44
C ALA A 61 13.71 -8.39 8.08
N CYS A 62 14.45 -7.66 8.91
CA CYS A 62 14.94 -6.31 8.60
C CYS A 62 15.73 -6.26 7.29
N LYS A 63 16.59 -7.25 7.05
CA LYS A 63 17.39 -7.33 5.81
C LYS A 63 16.56 -7.71 4.59
N GLU A 64 15.53 -8.51 4.79
CA GLU A 64 14.78 -9.14 3.71
C GLU A 64 13.52 -8.40 3.29
N VAL A 65 12.77 -7.85 4.27
CA VAL A 65 11.44 -7.24 4.04
C VAL A 65 11.33 -5.82 4.63
N GLY A 66 12.41 -5.34 5.25
CA GLY A 66 12.51 -4.00 5.85
C GLY A 66 12.00 -3.93 7.29
N GLU A 67 12.48 -2.92 8.03
CA GLU A 67 12.27 -2.73 9.47
C GLU A 67 10.78 -2.68 9.86
N ALA A 68 9.97 -2.01 9.08
CA ALA A 68 8.54 -1.89 9.37
C ALA A 68 7.77 -3.23 9.34
N ASN A 69 8.17 -4.15 8.46
CA ASN A 69 7.56 -5.48 8.41
C ASN A 69 8.19 -6.44 9.43
N ALA A 70 9.43 -6.16 9.85
CA ALA A 70 10.12 -6.91 10.88
C ALA A 70 9.59 -6.59 12.30
N ALA A 71 8.98 -5.42 12.52
CA ALA A 71 8.48 -4.97 13.83
C ALA A 71 7.51 -5.96 14.50
N ILE A 72 6.86 -6.83 13.71
CA ILE A 72 6.00 -7.89 14.28
C ILE A 72 6.77 -8.82 15.21
N PHE A 73 8.06 -9.06 14.97
CA PHE A 73 8.87 -9.92 15.85
C PHE A 73 9.21 -9.22 17.19
N GLU A 74 9.33 -7.89 17.20
CA GLU A 74 9.46 -7.12 18.46
C GLU A 74 8.16 -7.19 19.25
N VAL A 75 7.02 -7.07 18.59
CA VAL A 75 5.71 -7.25 19.22
C VAL A 75 5.57 -8.65 19.81
N HIS A 76 5.97 -9.70 19.10
CA HIS A 76 5.98 -11.06 19.62
C HIS A 76 6.90 -11.23 20.84
N GLN A 77 8.07 -10.57 20.86
CA GLN A 77 8.93 -10.55 22.04
C GLN A 77 8.23 -9.88 23.22
N MET A 78 7.62 -8.70 23.01
CA MET A 78 6.86 -8.00 24.04
C MET A 78 5.70 -8.84 24.58
N MET A 79 4.98 -9.56 23.70
CA MET A 79 3.90 -10.46 24.13
C MET A 79 4.40 -11.66 24.94
N MET A 80 5.59 -12.20 24.64
CA MET A 80 6.22 -13.25 25.46
C MET A 80 6.69 -12.72 26.83
N GLU A 81 6.98 -11.44 26.93
CA GLU A 81 7.37 -10.76 28.19
C GLU A 81 6.17 -10.23 28.97
N ASP A 82 4.95 -10.27 28.40
CA ASP A 82 3.74 -9.73 29.02
C ASP A 82 3.45 -10.42 30.37
N ASP A 83 3.31 -9.62 31.43
CA ASP A 83 3.09 -10.11 32.78
C ASP A 83 1.79 -10.92 32.90
N GLY A 84 0.70 -10.48 32.26
CA GLY A 84 -0.59 -11.16 32.30
C GLY A 84 -0.57 -12.54 31.66
N TYR A 85 0.12 -12.66 30.51
CA TYR A 85 0.33 -13.95 29.83
C TYR A 85 1.18 -14.88 30.71
N ASN A 86 2.29 -14.40 31.25
CA ASN A 86 3.22 -15.17 32.07
C ASN A 86 2.58 -15.61 33.42
N GLU A 87 1.88 -14.72 34.11
CA GLU A 87 1.13 -15.06 35.34
C GLU A 87 0.04 -16.11 35.09
N SER A 88 -0.63 -16.06 33.91
CA SER A 88 -1.62 -17.07 33.55
C SER A 88 -0.99 -18.46 33.40
N VAL A 89 0.15 -18.57 32.71
CA VAL A 89 0.89 -19.82 32.56
C VAL A 89 1.37 -20.32 33.93
N GLU A 90 1.96 -19.47 34.76
CA GLU A 90 2.42 -19.79 36.10
C GLU A 90 1.29 -20.32 36.98
N ASN A 91 0.14 -19.63 36.98
CA ASN A 91 -1.02 -20.03 37.77
C ASN A 91 -1.54 -21.41 37.36
N ILE A 92 -1.57 -21.74 36.05
CA ILE A 92 -2.01 -23.07 35.59
C ILE A 92 -1.01 -24.14 36.03
N ILE A 93 0.29 -23.91 35.89
CA ILE A 93 1.32 -24.88 36.33
C ILE A 93 1.22 -25.12 37.83
N LYS A 94 1.21 -24.06 38.64
CA LYS A 94 1.24 -24.16 40.11
C LYS A 94 -0.07 -24.68 40.70
N SER A 95 -1.23 -24.17 40.24
CA SER A 95 -2.51 -24.52 40.81
C SER A 95 -3.01 -25.90 40.40
N GLN A 96 -2.71 -26.31 39.15
CA GLN A 96 -3.19 -27.59 38.62
C GLN A 96 -2.14 -28.70 38.61
N GLY A 97 -0.85 -28.38 38.90
CA GLY A 97 0.25 -29.34 38.89
C GLY A 97 0.40 -30.03 37.52
N VAL A 98 0.45 -29.22 36.44
CA VAL A 98 0.50 -29.73 35.04
C VAL A 98 1.76 -29.24 34.32
N ASN A 99 2.10 -29.89 33.22
CA ASN A 99 3.25 -29.58 32.39
C ASN A 99 3.12 -28.20 31.70
N ALA A 100 4.27 -27.58 31.42
CA ALA A 100 4.36 -26.26 30.84
C ALA A 100 3.70 -26.19 29.47
N GLU A 101 3.83 -27.19 28.60
CA GLU A 101 3.20 -27.25 27.30
C GLU A 101 1.68 -27.09 27.37
N TYR A 102 1.04 -27.79 28.34
CA TYR A 102 -0.40 -27.68 28.55
C TYR A 102 -0.79 -26.30 29.10
N ALA A 103 -0.01 -25.75 30.01
CA ALA A 103 -0.26 -24.41 30.56
C ALA A 103 -0.16 -23.33 29.49
N VAL A 104 0.87 -23.38 28.64
CA VAL A 104 1.08 -22.46 27.52
C VAL A 104 -0.05 -22.59 26.49
N ALA A 105 -0.42 -23.82 26.10
CA ALA A 105 -1.52 -24.05 25.14
C ALA A 105 -2.85 -23.46 25.66
N THR A 106 -3.19 -23.76 26.94
CA THR A 106 -4.42 -23.27 27.55
C THR A 106 -4.44 -21.74 27.68
N THR A 107 -3.31 -21.13 28.05
CA THR A 107 -3.19 -19.66 28.12
C THR A 107 -3.32 -19.04 26.74
N GLY A 108 -2.62 -19.59 25.73
CA GLY A 108 -2.69 -19.12 24.36
C GLY A 108 -4.13 -19.16 23.79
N ASP A 109 -4.85 -20.27 24.02
CA ASP A 109 -6.25 -20.41 23.58
C ASP A 109 -7.17 -19.38 24.27
N ASN A 110 -6.99 -19.15 25.58
CA ASN A 110 -7.80 -18.21 26.35
C ASN A 110 -7.57 -16.77 25.87
N PHE A 111 -6.31 -16.34 25.69
CA PHE A 111 -5.98 -15.02 25.19
C PHE A 111 -6.42 -14.81 23.74
N ALA A 112 -6.22 -15.82 22.87
CA ALA A 112 -6.67 -15.74 21.49
C ALA A 112 -8.20 -15.62 21.40
N GLN A 113 -8.95 -16.36 22.24
CA GLN A 113 -10.39 -16.23 22.31
C GLN A 113 -10.83 -14.85 22.82
N MET A 114 -10.13 -14.31 23.82
CA MET A 114 -10.40 -12.98 24.35
C MET A 114 -10.20 -11.90 23.28
N PHE A 115 -9.08 -11.92 22.57
CA PHE A 115 -8.81 -10.97 21.50
C PHE A 115 -9.77 -11.12 20.31
N SER A 116 -10.12 -12.35 19.93
CA SER A 116 -11.09 -12.60 18.87
C SER A 116 -12.51 -12.10 19.17
N ALA A 117 -12.86 -11.95 20.44
CA ALA A 117 -14.16 -11.46 20.90
C ALA A 117 -14.23 -9.93 21.00
N MET A 118 -13.13 -9.20 20.76
CA MET A 118 -13.11 -7.74 20.77
C MET A 118 -13.70 -7.16 19.51
N ASP A 119 -14.36 -6.00 19.61
CA ASP A 119 -14.96 -5.31 18.45
C ASP A 119 -13.94 -4.56 17.58
N ASP A 120 -12.68 -4.46 18.03
CA ASP A 120 -11.58 -3.82 17.34
C ASP A 120 -10.86 -4.79 16.38
N ASP A 121 -10.78 -4.45 15.09
CA ASP A 121 -10.15 -5.28 14.06
C ASP A 121 -8.66 -5.53 14.34
N TYR A 122 -7.95 -4.52 14.83
CA TYR A 122 -6.54 -4.61 15.18
C TYR A 122 -6.32 -5.61 16.32
N MET A 123 -7.17 -5.56 17.35
CA MET A 123 -7.11 -6.51 18.48
C MET A 123 -7.50 -7.93 18.04
N ARG A 124 -8.44 -8.08 17.10
CA ARG A 124 -8.76 -9.40 16.55
C ARG A 124 -7.60 -10.06 15.80
N GLU A 125 -6.79 -9.25 15.09
CA GLU A 125 -5.58 -9.75 14.41
C GLU A 125 -4.54 -10.27 15.42
N ARG A 126 -4.48 -9.70 16.63
CA ARG A 126 -3.58 -10.16 17.72
C ARG A 126 -3.87 -11.57 18.23
N ALA A 127 -5.06 -12.10 17.98
CA ALA A 127 -5.38 -13.48 18.33
C ALA A 127 -4.46 -14.49 17.59
N ALA A 128 -4.08 -14.19 16.35
CA ALA A 128 -3.14 -15.02 15.59
C ALA A 128 -1.71 -14.92 16.15
N ASP A 129 -1.30 -13.72 16.57
CA ASP A 129 0.03 -13.48 17.16
C ASP A 129 0.21 -14.25 18.46
N VAL A 130 -0.80 -14.25 19.35
CA VAL A 130 -0.78 -15.05 20.61
C VAL A 130 -0.65 -16.53 20.33
N LYS A 131 -1.32 -17.03 19.30
CA LYS A 131 -1.18 -18.43 18.89
C LYS A 131 0.22 -18.73 18.39
N ASP A 132 0.81 -17.87 17.56
CA ASP A 132 2.17 -18.06 17.03
C ASP A 132 3.21 -18.12 18.17
N ILE A 133 3.17 -17.19 19.13
CA ILE A 133 4.11 -17.22 20.29
C ILE A 133 3.88 -18.46 21.16
N SER A 134 2.64 -18.88 21.37
CA SER A 134 2.32 -20.06 22.18
C SER A 134 2.80 -21.35 21.51
N GLU A 135 2.56 -21.50 20.21
CA GLU A 135 3.05 -22.65 19.41
C GLU A 135 4.58 -22.71 19.41
N ARG A 136 5.26 -21.57 19.31
CA ARG A 136 6.71 -21.47 19.41
C ARG A 136 7.23 -21.95 20.77
N LEU A 137 6.63 -21.49 21.86
CA LEU A 137 7.00 -21.93 23.23
C LEU A 137 6.79 -23.43 23.39
N ILE A 138 5.68 -23.98 22.91
CA ILE A 138 5.40 -25.41 22.94
C ILE A 138 6.44 -26.21 22.14
N SER A 139 6.84 -25.73 20.96
CA SER A 139 7.88 -26.35 20.14
C SER A 139 9.23 -26.38 20.88
N ILE A 140 9.63 -25.29 21.50
CA ILE A 140 10.85 -25.21 22.29
C ILE A 140 10.81 -26.14 23.50
N LEU A 141 9.67 -26.19 24.22
CA LEU A 141 9.47 -27.08 25.37
C LEU A 141 9.57 -28.56 24.99
N ASN A 142 9.12 -28.91 23.78
CA ASN A 142 9.23 -30.26 23.24
C ASN A 142 10.63 -30.61 22.71
N GLY A 143 11.53 -29.64 22.61
CA GLY A 143 12.89 -29.84 22.07
C GLY A 143 12.91 -30.01 20.55
N ASP A 144 11.89 -29.49 19.86
CA ASP A 144 11.84 -29.54 18.40
C ASP A 144 12.77 -28.48 17.81
N ASP A 145 13.77 -28.92 17.05
CA ASP A 145 14.55 -28.01 16.22
C ASP A 145 13.66 -27.49 15.08
N THR A 146 13.39 -26.18 15.08
CA THR A 146 12.54 -25.52 14.10
C THR A 146 13.22 -25.32 12.74
N ASP A 147 14.36 -25.96 12.49
CA ASP A 147 15.17 -25.88 11.26
C ASP A 147 14.71 -26.86 10.15
N ALA A 148 13.42 -27.14 10.05
CA ALA A 148 12.94 -27.82 8.84
C ALA A 148 12.97 -26.84 7.67
N SER A 149 13.98 -26.95 6.80
CA SER A 149 13.97 -26.30 5.50
C SER A 149 12.72 -26.73 4.74
N LEU A 150 11.75 -25.82 4.65
CA LEU A 150 10.41 -26.09 4.13
C LEU A 150 10.42 -26.50 2.63
N ASN A 151 11.51 -26.23 1.90
CA ASN A 151 11.59 -26.51 0.48
C ASN A 151 13.01 -26.85 0.01
N ASP A 152 13.18 -28.05 -0.53
CA ASP A 152 14.38 -28.42 -1.30
C ASP A 152 14.28 -28.03 -2.77
N GLU A 153 13.06 -27.94 -3.32
CA GLU A 153 12.77 -27.56 -4.71
C GLU A 153 11.80 -26.37 -4.76
N PRO A 154 11.85 -25.52 -5.82
CA PRO A 154 10.88 -24.44 -6.03
C PRO A 154 9.45 -24.96 -6.10
N ALA A 155 8.56 -24.38 -5.28
CA ALA A 155 7.19 -24.86 -5.14
C ALA A 155 6.16 -23.74 -4.93
N ILE A 156 4.91 -24.03 -5.25
CA ILE A 156 3.74 -23.26 -4.85
C ILE A 156 3.38 -23.71 -3.44
N ILE A 157 3.49 -22.81 -2.47
CA ILE A 157 3.17 -23.09 -1.07
C ILE A 157 1.68 -22.89 -0.84
N VAL A 158 1.04 -23.95 -0.39
CA VAL A 158 -0.39 -23.95 -0.05
C VAL A 158 -0.52 -24.21 1.44
N ALA A 159 -1.22 -23.35 2.16
CA ALA A 159 -1.39 -23.44 3.61
C ALA A 159 -2.80 -23.02 4.04
N ASP A 160 -3.16 -23.36 5.27
CA ASP A 160 -4.38 -22.81 5.90
C ASP A 160 -4.24 -21.29 6.08
N ASP A 161 -3.22 -20.89 6.79
CA ASP A 161 -2.66 -19.54 6.91
C ASP A 161 -1.18 -19.68 7.26
N LEU A 162 -0.39 -18.61 7.09
CA LEU A 162 1.05 -18.61 7.37
C LEU A 162 1.37 -17.54 8.39
N ALA A 163 1.98 -17.95 9.50
CA ALA A 163 2.48 -17.02 10.50
C ALA A 163 3.73 -16.26 9.99
N PRO A 164 4.01 -15.06 10.54
CA PRO A 164 5.21 -14.29 10.20
C PRO A 164 6.50 -15.09 10.39
N SER A 165 6.56 -15.86 11.47
CA SER A 165 7.72 -16.68 11.84
C SER A 165 7.98 -17.82 10.84
N GLU A 166 6.93 -18.35 10.22
CA GLU A 166 7.02 -19.41 9.21
C GLU A 166 7.51 -18.85 7.87
N THR A 167 6.95 -17.71 7.48
CA THR A 167 7.26 -17.08 6.19
C THR A 167 8.68 -16.56 6.08
N VAL A 168 9.26 -16.02 7.16
CA VAL A 168 10.66 -15.53 7.19
C VAL A 168 11.69 -16.67 7.16
N GLN A 169 11.30 -17.88 7.58
CA GLN A 169 12.17 -19.06 7.52
C GLN A 169 12.22 -19.70 6.13
N MET A 170 11.27 -19.40 5.25
CA MET A 170 11.24 -19.94 3.88
C MET A 170 12.40 -19.38 3.03
N ASP A 171 12.98 -20.23 2.20
CA ASP A 171 13.92 -19.81 1.17
C ASP A 171 13.15 -19.13 0.02
N LYS A 172 13.31 -17.82 -0.09
CA LYS A 172 12.58 -16.98 -1.06
C LYS A 172 12.80 -17.39 -2.51
N ASP A 173 13.99 -17.89 -2.83
CA ASP A 173 14.33 -18.31 -4.18
C ASP A 173 13.60 -19.61 -4.58
N LYS A 174 13.01 -20.29 -3.58
CA LYS A 174 12.27 -21.54 -3.76
C LYS A 174 10.76 -21.39 -3.60
N VAL A 175 10.27 -20.22 -3.27
CA VAL A 175 8.82 -19.94 -3.22
C VAL A 175 8.36 -19.35 -4.54
N LEU A 176 7.57 -20.10 -5.30
CA LEU A 176 7.01 -19.63 -6.57
C LEU A 176 5.72 -18.83 -6.38
N SER A 177 4.94 -19.17 -5.38
CA SER A 177 3.65 -18.54 -5.07
C SER A 177 3.18 -18.93 -3.68
N PHE A 178 2.34 -18.07 -3.07
CA PHE A 178 1.58 -18.42 -1.87
C PHE A 178 0.09 -18.53 -2.19
N VAL A 179 -0.55 -19.58 -1.66
CA VAL A 179 -2.01 -19.75 -1.71
C VAL A 179 -2.50 -20.13 -0.32
N THR A 180 -3.34 -19.30 0.30
CA THR A 180 -3.90 -19.61 1.62
C THR A 180 -5.41 -19.81 1.57
N VAL A 181 -5.90 -20.75 2.39
CA VAL A 181 -7.34 -21.03 2.54
C VAL A 181 -8.01 -19.92 3.33
N HIS A 182 -7.36 -19.45 4.39
CA HIS A 182 -7.76 -18.32 5.20
C HIS A 182 -6.83 -17.12 4.96
N GLY A 183 -7.10 -16.02 5.63
CA GLY A 183 -6.32 -14.78 5.52
C GLY A 183 -7.02 -13.70 4.71
N SER A 184 -6.53 -12.48 4.87
CA SER A 184 -7.03 -11.26 4.22
C SER A 184 -5.98 -10.66 3.27
N LEU A 185 -6.36 -9.67 2.48
CA LEU A 185 -5.43 -8.91 1.66
C LEU A 185 -4.39 -8.13 2.48
N ASN A 186 -4.60 -7.99 3.78
CA ASN A 186 -3.69 -7.34 4.73
C ASN A 186 -2.91 -8.34 5.60
N SER A 187 -3.10 -9.65 5.40
CA SER A 187 -2.36 -10.68 6.15
C SER A 187 -0.84 -10.60 5.89
N HIS A 188 -0.04 -11.12 6.81
CA HIS A 188 1.42 -11.17 6.66
C HIS A 188 1.87 -11.87 5.39
N THR A 189 1.20 -12.98 5.03
CA THR A 189 1.45 -13.70 3.77
C THR A 189 1.22 -12.80 2.56
N ALA A 190 0.16 -11.99 2.58
CA ALA A 190 -0.14 -11.06 1.51
C ALA A 190 0.92 -9.95 1.41
N ILE A 191 1.35 -9.39 2.54
CA ILE A 191 2.42 -8.38 2.58
C ILE A 191 3.73 -8.95 2.04
N LEU A 192 4.10 -10.16 2.47
CA LEU A 192 5.30 -10.83 2.02
C LEU A 192 5.28 -11.09 0.51
N ALA A 193 4.18 -11.62 -0.03
CA ALA A 193 4.03 -11.88 -1.45
C ALA A 193 4.20 -10.61 -2.30
N ARG A 194 3.64 -9.48 -1.85
CA ARG A 194 3.85 -8.17 -2.49
C ARG A 194 5.31 -7.74 -2.44
N THR A 195 5.97 -7.91 -1.30
CA THR A 195 7.39 -7.56 -1.12
C THR A 195 8.30 -8.41 -2.01
N MET A 196 7.99 -9.70 -2.13
CA MET A 196 8.71 -10.62 -3.01
C MET A 196 8.32 -10.47 -4.49
N ALA A 197 7.25 -9.74 -4.80
CA ALA A 197 6.69 -9.60 -6.14
C ALA A 197 6.38 -10.94 -6.81
N ILE A 198 5.81 -11.88 -6.04
CA ILE A 198 5.38 -13.20 -6.52
C ILE A 198 3.85 -13.33 -6.49
N PRO A 199 3.24 -14.08 -7.43
CA PRO A 199 1.80 -14.32 -7.43
C PRO A 199 1.33 -14.90 -6.10
N ALA A 200 0.20 -14.43 -5.59
CA ALA A 200 -0.37 -15.00 -4.37
C ALA A 200 -1.88 -14.83 -4.31
N LEU A 201 -2.54 -15.79 -3.67
CA LEU A 201 -3.98 -15.84 -3.46
C LEU A 201 -4.29 -16.07 -1.97
N VAL A 202 -5.34 -15.41 -1.48
CA VAL A 202 -5.88 -15.65 -0.13
C VAL A 202 -7.37 -15.96 -0.18
N GLY A 203 -7.88 -16.65 0.86
CA GLY A 203 -9.29 -17.03 0.89
C GLY A 203 -9.67 -18.05 -0.19
N THR A 204 -8.77 -18.96 -0.55
CA THR A 204 -8.96 -19.96 -1.60
C THR A 204 -9.45 -21.26 -0.99
N PRO A 205 -10.65 -21.76 -1.32
CA PRO A 205 -11.21 -22.97 -0.71
C PRO A 205 -10.54 -24.25 -1.26
N LEU A 206 -9.23 -24.36 -1.09
CA LEU A 206 -8.41 -25.47 -1.57
C LEU A 206 -8.25 -26.53 -0.46
N PRO A 207 -8.38 -27.83 -0.76
CA PRO A 207 -8.14 -28.87 0.23
C PRO A 207 -6.63 -28.94 0.60
N LEU A 208 -6.35 -29.11 1.90
CA LEU A 208 -4.98 -29.18 2.44
C LEU A 208 -4.57 -30.64 2.70
N ASP A 209 -4.64 -31.49 1.67
CA ASP A 209 -4.37 -32.92 1.80
C ASP A 209 -3.58 -33.46 0.59
N GLU A 210 -3.37 -34.77 0.58
CA GLU A 210 -2.66 -35.47 -0.49
C GLU A 210 -3.35 -35.38 -1.86
N SER A 211 -4.61 -34.88 -1.90
CA SER A 211 -5.32 -34.71 -3.18
C SER A 211 -4.73 -33.56 -4.01
N VAL A 212 -3.97 -32.65 -3.41
CA VAL A 212 -3.32 -31.53 -4.08
C VAL A 212 -1.80 -31.51 -3.88
N ASP A 213 -1.28 -32.05 -2.77
CA ASP A 213 0.16 -32.08 -2.47
C ASP A 213 0.94 -32.85 -3.54
N GLY A 214 2.08 -32.31 -3.94
CA GLY A 214 2.97 -32.87 -4.96
C GLY A 214 2.46 -32.75 -6.41
N LYS A 215 1.20 -32.32 -6.64
CA LYS A 215 0.67 -32.12 -7.98
C LYS A 215 1.22 -30.88 -8.64
N LEU A 216 1.17 -30.85 -9.97
CA LEU A 216 1.45 -29.64 -10.73
C LEU A 216 0.33 -28.63 -10.48
N GLY A 217 0.70 -27.39 -10.15
CA GLY A 217 -0.20 -26.27 -10.00
C GLY A 217 0.15 -25.11 -10.91
N ILE A 218 -0.86 -24.32 -11.25
CA ILE A 218 -0.71 -23.01 -11.88
C ILE A 218 -1.48 -22.01 -11.04
N VAL A 219 -0.81 -20.95 -10.60
CA VAL A 219 -1.45 -19.81 -9.93
C VAL A 219 -1.46 -18.65 -10.90
N ASP A 220 -2.66 -18.18 -11.27
CA ASP A 220 -2.87 -16.92 -11.99
C ASP A 220 -3.31 -15.85 -10.98
N GLY A 221 -2.36 -15.05 -10.55
CA GLY A 221 -2.61 -13.94 -9.66
C GLY A 221 -3.35 -12.78 -10.30
N SER A 222 -3.57 -12.78 -11.62
CA SER A 222 -4.29 -11.67 -12.30
C SER A 222 -5.80 -11.82 -12.16
N ASP A 223 -6.32 -13.06 -12.20
CA ASP A 223 -7.74 -13.37 -12.05
C ASP A 223 -8.10 -14.08 -10.74
N GLY A 224 -7.10 -14.36 -9.90
CA GLY A 224 -7.31 -15.00 -8.61
C GLY A 224 -7.52 -16.51 -8.67
N THR A 225 -7.05 -17.19 -9.71
CA THR A 225 -7.33 -18.60 -9.96
C THR A 225 -6.12 -19.50 -9.69
N ILE A 226 -6.35 -20.65 -9.06
CA ILE A 226 -5.39 -21.75 -9.02
C ILE A 226 -5.95 -22.98 -9.76
N TYR A 227 -5.14 -23.53 -10.66
CA TYR A 227 -5.40 -24.77 -11.38
C TYR A 227 -4.55 -25.88 -10.77
N VAL A 228 -5.19 -26.96 -10.32
CA VAL A 228 -4.53 -28.17 -9.79
C VAL A 228 -4.62 -29.26 -10.82
N ASP A 229 -3.49 -29.89 -11.14
CA ASP A 229 -3.36 -30.92 -12.16
C ASP A 229 -3.94 -30.44 -13.51
N PRO A 230 -3.39 -29.34 -14.08
CA PRO A 230 -3.87 -28.76 -15.33
C PRO A 230 -3.71 -29.74 -16.49
N ASP A 231 -4.64 -29.71 -17.43
CA ASP A 231 -4.47 -30.40 -18.69
C ASP A 231 -3.38 -29.76 -19.55
N LYS A 232 -2.98 -30.47 -20.59
CA LYS A 232 -1.87 -30.03 -21.46
C LYS A 232 -2.15 -28.72 -22.20
N GLU A 233 -3.41 -28.47 -22.54
CA GLU A 233 -3.84 -27.27 -23.24
C GLU A 233 -3.75 -26.04 -22.34
N THR A 234 -4.33 -26.14 -21.13
CA THR A 234 -4.25 -25.07 -20.11
C THR A 234 -2.80 -24.80 -19.72
N LEU A 235 -2.00 -25.84 -19.50
CA LEU A 235 -0.58 -25.67 -19.15
C LEU A 235 0.18 -24.92 -20.27
N ALA A 236 0.00 -25.32 -21.52
CA ALA A 236 0.67 -24.69 -22.65
C ALA A 236 0.23 -23.22 -22.82
N ALA A 237 -1.05 -22.92 -22.67
CA ALA A 237 -1.59 -21.56 -22.74
C ALA A 237 -0.99 -20.67 -21.65
N MET A 238 -0.94 -21.16 -20.39
CA MET A 238 -0.41 -20.39 -19.26
C MET A 238 1.13 -20.25 -19.31
N GLN A 239 1.85 -21.26 -19.79
CA GLN A 239 3.30 -21.13 -20.05
C GLN A 239 3.59 -20.05 -21.09
N LYS A 240 2.83 -20.05 -22.19
CA LYS A 240 2.96 -19.02 -23.25
C LYS A 240 2.70 -17.64 -22.69
N ARG A 241 1.58 -17.45 -21.97
CA ARG A 241 1.22 -16.17 -21.34
C ARG A 241 2.30 -15.70 -20.36
N ARG A 242 2.83 -16.59 -19.50
CA ARG A 242 3.93 -16.27 -18.59
C ARG A 242 5.16 -15.77 -19.35
N THR A 243 5.55 -16.48 -20.42
CA THR A 243 6.72 -16.10 -21.23
C THR A 243 6.51 -14.73 -21.87
N GLU A 244 5.32 -14.48 -22.43
CA GLU A 244 4.97 -13.18 -23.04
C GLU A 244 5.00 -12.04 -22.00
N GLU A 245 4.51 -12.29 -20.78
CA GLU A 245 4.56 -11.32 -19.67
C GLU A 245 6.01 -11.03 -19.23
N GLU A 246 6.85 -12.08 -19.10
CA GLU A 246 8.28 -11.94 -18.77
C GLU A 246 9.05 -11.19 -19.85
N GLU A 247 8.80 -11.48 -21.13
CA GLU A 247 9.41 -10.77 -22.27
C GLU A 247 8.97 -9.31 -22.30
N LYS A 248 7.67 -9.05 -22.08
CA LYS A 248 7.14 -7.69 -21.97
C LYS A 248 7.81 -6.93 -20.82
N LYS A 249 7.95 -7.55 -19.65
CA LYS A 249 8.64 -6.95 -18.50
C LYS A 249 10.11 -6.65 -18.81
N LYS A 250 10.83 -7.59 -19.43
CA LYS A 250 12.23 -7.37 -19.86
C LYS A 250 12.33 -6.21 -20.86
N LEU A 251 11.44 -6.16 -21.86
CA LEU A 251 11.41 -5.08 -22.83
C LEU A 251 11.17 -3.73 -22.14
N LEU A 252 10.20 -3.65 -21.22
CA LEU A 252 9.91 -2.43 -20.48
C LEU A 252 11.13 -1.95 -19.66
N LEU A 253 11.88 -2.85 -19.07
CA LEU A 253 13.09 -2.49 -18.33
C LEU A 253 14.15 -1.83 -19.21
N THR A 254 14.21 -2.12 -20.52
CA THR A 254 15.12 -1.45 -21.46
C THR A 254 14.76 0.01 -21.73
N LEU A 255 13.57 0.43 -21.30
CA LEU A 255 13.11 1.82 -21.43
C LEU A 255 13.57 2.73 -20.28
N LYS A 256 14.16 2.18 -19.22
CA LYS A 256 14.74 3.00 -18.15
C LYS A 256 15.82 3.93 -18.68
N GLY A 257 15.85 5.15 -18.15
CA GLY A 257 16.77 6.21 -18.58
C GLY A 257 16.39 6.91 -19.89
N LYS A 258 15.35 6.46 -20.60
CA LYS A 258 14.88 7.17 -21.80
C LYS A 258 13.99 8.35 -21.41
N GLU A 259 14.17 9.47 -22.13
CA GLU A 259 13.28 10.61 -22.00
C GLU A 259 11.86 10.28 -22.51
N ASN A 260 10.85 10.85 -21.88
CA ASN A 260 9.45 10.68 -22.29
C ASN A 260 9.13 11.69 -23.41
N ILE A 261 9.46 11.35 -24.64
CA ILE A 261 9.30 12.19 -25.83
C ILE A 261 8.57 11.39 -26.89
N THR A 262 7.54 11.96 -27.50
CA THR A 262 6.82 11.36 -28.63
C THR A 262 7.65 11.38 -29.91
N LEU A 263 7.22 10.63 -30.93
CA LEU A 263 7.92 10.57 -32.24
C LEU A 263 8.00 11.92 -32.93
N ASP A 264 7.06 12.82 -32.67
CA ASP A 264 7.01 14.20 -33.20
C ASP A 264 7.59 15.25 -32.23
N GLY A 265 8.25 14.81 -31.14
CA GLY A 265 9.06 15.64 -30.25
C GLY A 265 8.33 16.31 -29.09
N GLN A 266 7.08 15.96 -28.80
CA GLN A 266 6.37 16.44 -27.64
C GLN A 266 6.92 15.77 -26.37
N LYS A 267 7.40 16.57 -25.42
CA LYS A 267 7.83 16.08 -24.09
C LYS A 267 6.64 16.01 -23.15
N ILE A 268 6.64 14.97 -22.29
CA ILE A 268 5.66 14.81 -21.23
C ILE A 268 6.36 14.38 -19.93
N LEU A 269 5.90 14.90 -18.81
CA LEU A 269 6.38 14.48 -17.51
C LEU A 269 5.65 13.21 -17.08
N LEU A 270 6.38 12.19 -16.69
CA LEU A 270 5.82 10.93 -16.22
C LEU A 270 6.27 10.72 -14.78
N TYR A 271 5.35 10.95 -13.85
CA TYR A 271 5.58 11.00 -12.41
C TYR A 271 4.85 9.87 -11.69
N ALA A 272 5.27 9.59 -10.46
CA ALA A 272 4.67 8.55 -9.63
C ALA A 272 3.70 9.13 -8.59
N ASN A 273 2.64 8.38 -8.28
CA ASN A 273 1.79 8.57 -7.12
C ASN A 273 2.32 7.72 -5.96
N ILE A 274 2.41 8.30 -4.76
CA ILE A 274 2.80 7.59 -3.54
C ILE A 274 1.86 7.91 -2.39
N GLY A 275 1.74 6.96 -1.45
CA GLY A 275 1.04 7.15 -0.18
C GLY A 275 1.99 7.47 0.97
N ASN A 276 3.19 6.90 0.97
CA ASN A 276 4.18 7.08 2.03
C ASN A 276 5.61 6.97 1.48
N ILE A 277 6.60 7.22 2.34
CA ILE A 277 8.03 7.19 1.96
C ILE A 277 8.55 5.79 1.60
N LYS A 278 7.87 4.72 2.01
CA LYS A 278 8.24 3.33 1.64
C LYS A 278 8.07 3.10 0.14
N ASP A 279 7.18 3.83 -0.51
CA ASP A 279 6.94 3.74 -1.95
C ASP A 279 8.11 4.31 -2.79
N LEU A 280 9.02 5.11 -2.19
CA LEU A 280 10.14 5.75 -2.89
C LEU A 280 11.05 4.73 -3.59
N ALA A 281 11.25 3.57 -3.01
CA ALA A 281 12.02 2.49 -3.65
C ALA A 281 11.38 2.06 -4.97
N ALA A 282 10.06 1.87 -5.00
CA ALA A 282 9.32 1.53 -6.22
C ALA A 282 9.36 2.66 -7.26
N VAL A 283 9.29 3.92 -6.82
CA VAL A 283 9.43 5.11 -7.68
C VAL A 283 10.77 5.09 -8.42
N MET A 284 11.86 4.85 -7.70
CA MET A 284 13.22 4.79 -8.26
C MET A 284 13.41 3.55 -9.15
N GLN A 285 12.90 2.40 -8.73
CA GLN A 285 12.97 1.16 -9.52
C GLN A 285 12.24 1.25 -10.86
N ASN A 286 11.16 2.02 -10.94
CA ASN A 286 10.42 2.23 -12.18
C ASN A 286 10.84 3.47 -12.96
N ASP A 287 11.91 4.15 -12.53
CA ASP A 287 12.51 5.28 -13.22
C ASP A 287 11.52 6.45 -13.46
N ALA A 288 10.72 6.77 -12.44
CA ALA A 288 9.82 7.92 -12.52
C ALA A 288 10.59 9.25 -12.59
N GLY A 289 10.08 10.19 -13.35
CA GLY A 289 10.68 11.53 -13.52
C GLY A 289 10.53 12.42 -12.29
N GLY A 290 9.62 12.08 -11.38
CA GLY A 290 9.31 12.80 -10.16
C GLY A 290 8.16 12.12 -9.40
N ILE A 291 7.66 12.79 -8.37
CA ILE A 291 6.43 12.44 -7.65
C ILE A 291 5.40 13.51 -7.98
N GLY A 292 4.33 13.13 -8.67
CA GLY A 292 3.24 14.03 -9.05
C GLY A 292 2.09 14.06 -8.06
N LEU A 293 2.03 13.06 -7.16
CA LEU A 293 1.10 13.05 -6.05
C LEU A 293 1.70 12.30 -4.86
N PHE A 294 2.09 13.04 -3.82
CA PHE A 294 2.29 12.48 -2.49
C PHE A 294 1.02 12.73 -1.67
N ARG A 295 0.35 11.67 -1.28
CA ARG A 295 -0.89 11.71 -0.50
C ARG A 295 -0.58 11.87 0.99
N SER A 296 -0.47 13.12 1.45
CA SER A 296 -0.06 13.42 2.82
C SER A 296 -1.07 12.98 3.89
N GLU A 297 -2.31 12.68 3.52
CA GLU A 297 -3.32 12.18 4.44
C GLU A 297 -2.93 10.87 5.13
N PHE A 298 -2.09 10.03 4.51
CA PHE A 298 -1.61 8.81 5.16
C PHE A 298 -0.75 9.09 6.40
N ILE A 299 -0.08 10.26 6.47
CA ILE A 299 0.66 10.65 7.66
C ILE A 299 -0.29 10.85 8.84
N TYR A 300 -1.50 11.31 8.59
CA TYR A 300 -2.54 11.50 9.60
C TYR A 300 -3.27 10.19 9.93
N LEU A 301 -3.53 9.35 8.91
CA LEU A 301 -4.24 8.07 9.09
C LEU A 301 -3.42 7.01 9.86
N GLU A 302 -2.09 7.11 9.83
CA GLU A 302 -1.18 6.20 10.53
C GLU A 302 -0.91 6.62 11.99
N GLN A 303 -1.50 7.72 12.47
CA GLN A 303 -1.30 8.26 13.81
C GLN A 303 -2.61 8.28 14.62
N ASP A 304 -2.50 8.30 15.93
CA ASP A 304 -3.60 8.50 16.88
C ASP A 304 -3.71 9.94 17.40
N HIS A 305 -2.90 10.84 16.86
CA HIS A 305 -2.83 12.26 17.21
C HIS A 305 -2.56 13.12 15.96
N TYR A 306 -2.77 14.44 16.09
CA TYR A 306 -2.38 15.37 15.02
C TYR A 306 -0.87 15.36 14.81
N PRO A 307 -0.39 14.99 13.60
CA PRO A 307 1.05 15.00 13.31
C PRO A 307 1.66 16.38 13.55
N THR A 308 2.72 16.42 14.31
CA THR A 308 3.47 17.66 14.61
C THR A 308 4.15 18.20 13.37
N GLU A 309 4.56 19.49 13.41
CA GLU A 309 5.37 20.10 12.34
C GLU A 309 6.65 19.30 12.08
N GLU A 310 7.31 18.81 13.14
CA GLU A 310 8.59 18.10 13.01
C GLU A 310 8.43 16.71 12.39
N GLU A 311 7.40 15.97 12.75
CA GLU A 311 7.09 14.66 12.14
C GLU A 311 6.81 14.80 10.65
N GLN A 312 5.96 15.75 10.27
CA GLN A 312 5.66 16.03 8.87
C GLN A 312 6.91 16.52 8.12
N PHE A 313 7.69 17.43 8.71
CA PHE A 313 8.91 17.95 8.11
C PHE A 313 9.91 16.83 7.79
N ARG A 314 10.15 15.89 8.70
CA ARG A 314 11.06 14.76 8.47
C ARG A 314 10.65 13.93 7.27
N ILE A 315 9.36 13.63 7.14
CA ILE A 315 8.81 12.82 6.04
C ILE A 315 8.97 13.56 4.71
N TYR A 316 8.58 14.84 4.65
CA TYR A 316 8.67 15.62 3.43
C TYR A 316 10.13 15.89 3.01
N LYS A 317 11.00 16.17 3.97
CA LYS A 317 12.43 16.33 3.74
C LYS A 317 13.05 15.05 3.18
N GLN A 318 12.76 13.90 3.79
CA GLN A 318 13.27 12.61 3.31
C GLN A 318 12.81 12.33 1.87
N ALA A 319 11.56 12.61 1.53
CA ALA A 319 11.07 12.47 0.17
C ALA A 319 11.82 13.38 -0.81
N ALA A 320 12.02 14.64 -0.45
CA ALA A 320 12.72 15.62 -1.26
C ALA A 320 14.18 15.24 -1.51
N GLU A 321 14.91 14.85 -0.46
CA GLU A 321 16.31 14.42 -0.53
C GLU A 321 16.48 13.13 -1.35
N THR A 322 15.61 12.12 -1.11
CA THR A 322 15.65 10.84 -1.85
C THR A 322 15.41 11.05 -3.35
N MET A 323 14.54 11.99 -3.72
CA MET A 323 14.28 12.30 -5.12
C MET A 323 15.38 13.12 -5.82
N ALA A 324 16.40 13.55 -5.09
CA ALA A 324 17.66 14.10 -5.62
C ALA A 324 17.45 15.19 -6.70
N GLY A 325 16.64 16.20 -6.41
CA GLY A 325 16.33 17.32 -7.32
C GLY A 325 15.21 17.08 -8.33
N LYS A 326 14.65 15.87 -8.40
CA LYS A 326 13.38 15.61 -9.10
C LYS A 326 12.23 16.24 -8.32
N ARG A 327 11.19 16.69 -9.03
CA ARG A 327 10.01 17.33 -8.40
C ARG A 327 9.23 16.36 -7.52
N VAL A 328 8.79 16.85 -6.36
CA VAL A 328 7.89 16.15 -5.42
C VAL A 328 6.69 17.06 -5.17
N ILE A 329 5.54 16.70 -5.71
CA ILE A 329 4.27 17.40 -5.48
C ILE A 329 3.59 16.77 -4.27
N ILE A 330 3.40 17.55 -3.23
CA ILE A 330 2.77 17.10 -1.99
C ILE A 330 1.38 17.72 -1.89
N ARG A 331 0.36 16.87 -1.87
CA ARG A 331 -1.01 17.31 -1.64
C ARG A 331 -1.20 17.59 -0.15
N THR A 332 -1.76 18.76 0.18
CA THR A 332 -2.14 19.06 1.55
C THR A 332 -3.28 18.15 2.01
N LEU A 333 -3.61 18.19 3.28
CA LEU A 333 -4.60 17.35 3.94
C LEU A 333 -5.86 17.09 3.08
N ASP A 334 -6.16 15.80 2.83
CA ASP A 334 -7.39 15.35 2.18
C ASP A 334 -8.07 14.28 3.02
N ILE A 335 -8.46 14.66 4.25
CA ILE A 335 -9.27 13.87 5.19
C ILE A 335 -10.73 14.27 5.06
N GLY A 336 -11.63 13.38 5.42
CA GLY A 336 -13.08 13.48 5.29
C GLY A 336 -13.63 12.44 4.31
N ALA A 337 -14.93 12.39 4.14
CA ALA A 337 -15.62 11.37 3.35
C ALA A 337 -15.33 9.94 3.84
N ASP A 338 -14.55 9.20 3.06
CA ASP A 338 -14.14 7.81 3.31
C ASP A 338 -12.91 7.67 4.21
N LYS A 339 -12.21 8.78 4.49
CA LYS A 339 -10.97 8.82 5.27
C LYS A 339 -11.23 9.55 6.57
N GLN A 340 -11.40 8.82 7.65
CA GLN A 340 -11.70 9.37 8.97
C GLN A 340 -10.60 9.01 9.97
N CYS A 341 -10.31 9.95 10.87
CA CYS A 341 -9.43 9.76 12.02
C CYS A 341 -10.23 10.20 13.25
N ASP A 342 -10.31 9.35 14.25
CA ASP A 342 -11.14 9.60 15.45
C ASP A 342 -10.75 10.89 16.17
N TYR A 343 -9.45 11.20 16.24
CA TYR A 343 -8.93 12.41 16.89
C TYR A 343 -9.26 13.72 16.14
N PHE A 344 -9.84 13.66 14.92
CA PHE A 344 -10.38 14.84 14.25
C PHE A 344 -11.73 15.26 14.83
N GLU A 345 -12.41 14.37 15.57
CA GLU A 345 -13.72 14.63 16.20
C GLU A 345 -14.70 15.25 15.21
N MET A 346 -14.76 14.66 14.00
CA MET A 346 -15.64 15.17 12.94
C MET A 346 -17.09 14.76 13.22
N GLU A 347 -18.00 15.71 13.07
CA GLU A 347 -19.43 15.41 13.13
C GLU A 347 -19.84 14.45 12.03
N LYS A 348 -20.76 13.55 12.33
CA LYS A 348 -21.29 12.62 11.34
C LYS A 348 -22.18 13.37 10.34
N GLU A 349 -21.81 13.37 9.09
CA GLU A 349 -22.54 13.99 7.99
C GLU A 349 -23.37 12.96 7.21
N GLU A 350 -24.52 13.37 6.67
CA GLU A 350 -25.35 12.49 5.82
C GLU A 350 -24.69 12.20 4.47
N ASN A 351 -23.92 13.16 3.93
CA ASN A 351 -23.21 13.08 2.66
C ASN A 351 -21.74 13.48 2.83
N PRO A 352 -20.90 12.65 3.47
CA PRO A 352 -19.52 13.04 3.83
C PRO A 352 -18.67 13.47 2.64
N ALA A 353 -18.88 12.89 1.45
CA ALA A 353 -18.15 13.27 0.24
C ALA A 353 -18.45 14.72 -0.20
N LEU A 354 -19.62 15.27 0.14
CA LEU A 354 -20.04 16.64 -0.16
C LEU A 354 -19.86 17.59 1.04
N GLY A 355 -19.39 17.08 2.17
CA GLY A 355 -19.33 17.76 3.45
C GLY A 355 -18.02 18.51 3.72
N CYS A 356 -17.70 18.61 5.03
CA CYS A 356 -16.48 19.26 5.51
C CYS A 356 -15.29 18.30 5.35
N ARG A 357 -14.53 18.48 4.27
CA ARG A 357 -13.36 17.67 3.95
C ARG A 357 -12.22 18.51 3.34
N ALA A 358 -11.01 17.99 3.36
CA ALA A 358 -9.85 18.53 2.66
C ALA A 358 -9.62 20.02 2.97
N ILE A 359 -9.56 20.87 1.94
CA ILE A 359 -9.33 22.30 2.11
C ILE A 359 -10.37 22.98 3.01
N ARG A 360 -11.60 22.47 3.08
CA ARG A 360 -12.65 23.02 3.96
C ARG A 360 -12.27 22.85 5.43
N ILE A 361 -11.68 21.70 5.80
CA ILE A 361 -11.10 21.48 7.14
C ILE A 361 -9.94 22.45 7.36
N CYS A 362 -9.04 22.57 6.40
CA CYS A 362 -7.87 23.43 6.49
C CYS A 362 -8.25 24.92 6.71
N LEU A 363 -9.31 25.40 6.06
CA LEU A 363 -9.75 26.79 6.20
C LEU A 363 -10.58 27.04 7.46
N THR A 364 -11.28 26.02 7.99
CA THR A 364 -12.05 26.12 9.23
C THR A 364 -11.20 25.84 10.49
N ARG A 365 -10.11 25.08 10.35
CA ARG A 365 -9.14 24.78 11.41
C ARG A 365 -7.72 25.15 10.96
N PRO A 366 -7.45 26.47 10.85
CA PRO A 366 -6.20 26.97 10.26
C PRO A 366 -4.93 26.58 11.02
N GLU A 367 -5.02 26.21 12.29
CA GLU A 367 -3.91 25.70 13.07
C GLU A 367 -3.33 24.39 12.50
N ILE A 368 -4.19 23.46 12.07
CA ILE A 368 -3.77 22.21 11.43
C ILE A 368 -3.07 22.52 10.09
N PHE A 369 -3.67 23.41 9.32
CA PHE A 369 -3.16 23.78 8.01
C PHE A 369 -1.82 24.54 8.11
N LYS A 370 -1.68 25.48 9.05
CA LYS A 370 -0.44 26.19 9.29
C LYS A 370 0.69 25.25 9.70
N THR A 371 0.41 24.27 10.56
CA THR A 371 1.38 23.24 10.96
C THR A 371 1.91 22.48 9.74
N GLN A 372 1.02 22.03 8.85
CA GLN A 372 1.40 21.32 7.62
C GLN A 372 2.18 22.24 6.67
N LEU A 373 1.72 23.46 6.44
CA LEU A 373 2.38 24.41 5.55
C LEU A 373 3.79 24.76 6.07
N ARG A 374 3.98 24.97 7.38
CA ARG A 374 5.31 25.20 7.95
C ARG A 374 6.25 24.04 7.65
N ALA A 375 5.81 22.81 7.85
CA ALA A 375 6.60 21.63 7.52
C ALA A 375 6.95 21.55 6.03
N LEU A 376 6.02 21.84 5.13
CA LEU A 376 6.22 21.85 3.68
C LEU A 376 7.20 22.92 3.23
N PHE A 377 7.06 24.17 3.73
CA PHE A 377 7.99 25.24 3.42
C PHE A 377 9.40 24.96 3.93
N ARG A 378 9.56 24.46 5.15
CA ARG A 378 10.85 24.02 5.69
C ARG A 378 11.48 22.93 4.82
N ALA A 379 10.71 21.91 4.44
CA ALA A 379 11.19 20.81 3.62
C ALA A 379 11.60 21.25 2.20
N SER A 380 10.99 22.32 1.67
CA SER A 380 11.32 22.84 0.34
C SER A 380 12.73 23.47 0.22
N ALA A 381 13.40 23.71 1.35
CA ALA A 381 14.83 24.08 1.35
C ALA A 381 15.77 22.90 0.99
N TYR A 382 15.27 21.65 1.08
CA TYR A 382 16.07 20.43 0.90
C TYR A 382 15.85 19.74 -0.45
N GLY A 383 14.95 20.25 -1.30
CA GLY A 383 14.71 19.71 -2.63
C GLY A 383 13.56 20.40 -3.35
N LYS A 384 13.23 19.90 -4.54
CA LYS A 384 12.26 20.53 -5.42
C LYS A 384 10.83 20.12 -5.04
N ILE A 385 10.29 20.71 -3.97
CA ILE A 385 8.91 20.49 -3.54
C ILE A 385 7.96 21.42 -4.31
N ALA A 386 6.75 20.94 -4.60
CA ALA A 386 5.59 21.72 -4.97
C ALA A 386 4.43 21.37 -4.05
N ILE A 387 3.56 22.34 -3.76
CA ILE A 387 2.41 22.18 -2.87
C ILE A 387 1.13 22.16 -3.70
N MET A 388 0.24 21.21 -3.45
CA MET A 388 -1.02 21.06 -4.17
C MET A 388 -2.20 21.07 -3.20
N TYR A 389 -3.18 21.94 -3.44
CA TYR A 389 -4.36 22.11 -2.59
C TYR A 389 -5.55 21.35 -3.18
N PRO A 390 -6.15 20.39 -2.44
CA PRO A 390 -7.29 19.58 -2.90
C PRO A 390 -8.62 20.29 -2.73
N MET A 391 -9.65 19.81 -3.42
CA MET A 391 -11.07 20.16 -3.23
C MET A 391 -11.42 21.64 -3.43
N ILE A 392 -10.69 22.34 -4.27
CA ILE A 392 -10.95 23.75 -4.60
C ILE A 392 -12.24 23.87 -5.41
N THR A 393 -13.04 24.90 -5.10
CA THR A 393 -14.29 25.23 -5.79
C THR A 393 -14.36 26.70 -6.24
N SER A 394 -13.49 27.56 -5.74
CA SER A 394 -13.56 29.00 -6.01
C SER A 394 -12.20 29.70 -5.91
N VAL A 395 -12.10 30.85 -6.57
CA VAL A 395 -10.94 31.77 -6.43
C VAL A 395 -10.83 32.32 -4.99
N GLY A 396 -11.97 32.47 -4.31
CA GLY A 396 -12.00 32.92 -2.92
C GLY A 396 -11.28 31.98 -1.95
N GLU A 397 -11.38 30.66 -2.15
CA GLU A 397 -10.60 29.68 -1.36
C GLU A 397 -9.10 29.81 -1.63
N VAL A 398 -8.69 29.98 -2.89
CA VAL A 398 -7.28 30.19 -3.24
C VAL A 398 -6.74 31.49 -2.60
N SER A 399 -7.52 32.54 -2.57
CA SER A 399 -7.13 33.81 -1.92
C SER A 399 -6.94 33.64 -0.40
N GLN A 400 -7.79 32.85 0.27
CA GLN A 400 -7.65 32.55 1.70
C GLN A 400 -6.40 31.69 1.96
N ILE A 401 -6.13 30.71 1.10
CA ILE A 401 -4.90 29.88 1.17
C ILE A 401 -3.66 30.78 1.08
N LYS A 402 -3.61 31.68 0.09
CA LYS A 402 -2.49 32.61 -0.09
C LYS A 402 -2.25 33.48 1.14
N ALA A 403 -3.32 33.99 1.77
CA ALA A 403 -3.21 34.76 3.00
C ALA A 403 -2.57 33.95 4.15
N ILE A 404 -3.00 32.70 4.34
CA ILE A 404 -2.44 31.81 5.36
C ILE A 404 -0.98 31.46 5.02
N VAL A 405 -0.64 31.25 3.76
CA VAL A 405 0.74 31.00 3.30
C VAL A 405 1.66 32.17 3.65
N GLU A 406 1.22 33.40 3.42
CA GLU A 406 2.03 34.59 3.77
C GLU A 406 2.22 34.74 5.29
N GLU A 407 1.21 34.42 6.10
CA GLU A 407 1.35 34.37 7.56
C GLU A 407 2.38 33.31 7.99
N VAL A 408 2.35 32.13 7.36
CA VAL A 408 3.31 31.04 7.62
C VAL A 408 4.74 31.47 7.26
N LYS A 409 4.96 32.05 6.08
CA LYS A 409 6.26 32.55 5.65
C LYS A 409 6.80 33.64 6.60
N ALA A 410 5.94 34.58 6.99
CA ALA A 410 6.32 35.64 7.95
C ALA A 410 6.76 35.01 9.29
N SER A 411 6.01 34.07 9.81
CA SER A 411 6.35 33.36 11.05
C SER A 411 7.66 32.58 10.97
N LEU A 412 7.94 31.89 9.85
CA LEU A 412 9.22 31.20 9.64
C LEU A 412 10.39 32.19 9.57
N ALA A 413 10.22 33.31 8.85
CA ALA A 413 11.22 34.35 8.74
C ALA A 413 11.55 35.02 10.09
N GLU A 414 10.55 35.33 10.91
CA GLU A 414 10.71 35.88 12.27
C GLU A 414 11.51 34.94 13.17
N GLN A 415 11.33 33.62 13.00
CA GLN A 415 12.04 32.59 13.77
C GLN A 415 13.44 32.27 13.19
N GLY A 416 13.82 32.87 12.06
CA GLY A 416 15.09 32.58 11.38
C GLY A 416 15.16 31.15 10.80
N ILE A 417 14.02 30.54 10.52
CA ILE A 417 13.92 29.20 9.95
C ILE A 417 14.05 29.29 8.43
N GLU A 418 14.98 28.53 7.86
CA GLU A 418 15.21 28.49 6.41
C GLU A 418 14.05 27.77 5.70
N TYR A 419 13.59 28.33 4.59
CA TYR A 419 12.59 27.73 3.73
C TYR A 419 12.79 28.12 2.26
N GLY A 420 12.31 27.26 1.34
CA GLY A 420 12.37 27.53 -0.10
C GLY A 420 11.13 28.26 -0.62
N ASN A 421 11.04 28.34 -1.96
CA ASN A 421 9.88 28.91 -2.65
C ASN A 421 9.24 27.85 -3.56
N PRO A 422 8.44 26.93 -2.98
CA PRO A 422 7.80 25.87 -3.75
C PRO A 422 6.72 26.43 -4.69
N GLU A 423 6.57 25.82 -5.88
CA GLU A 423 5.41 26.03 -6.73
C GLU A 423 4.13 25.66 -5.96
N GLN A 424 3.06 26.42 -6.18
CA GLN A 424 1.78 26.21 -5.52
C GLN A 424 0.68 26.03 -6.56
N GLY A 425 0.09 24.83 -6.60
CA GLY A 425 -0.97 24.48 -7.51
C GLY A 425 -2.21 23.97 -6.80
N ILE A 426 -3.22 23.69 -7.58
CA ILE A 426 -4.49 23.14 -7.09
C ILE A 426 -4.84 21.83 -7.79
N MET A 427 -5.58 21.00 -7.08
CA MET A 427 -6.20 19.83 -7.68
C MET A 427 -7.54 20.26 -8.31
N ILE A 428 -7.67 20.04 -9.61
CA ILE A 428 -8.94 20.22 -10.33
C ILE A 428 -9.70 18.90 -10.23
N GLU A 429 -10.58 18.82 -9.27
CA GLU A 429 -11.34 17.59 -8.99
C GLU A 429 -12.83 17.85 -8.68
N THR A 430 -13.25 19.11 -8.74
CA THR A 430 -14.65 19.48 -8.68
C THR A 430 -15.10 20.03 -10.03
N PRO A 431 -16.33 19.77 -10.47
CA PRO A 431 -16.87 20.38 -11.69
C PRO A 431 -16.84 21.91 -11.65
N ALA A 432 -17.03 22.51 -10.48
CA ALA A 432 -16.94 23.95 -10.29
C ALA A 432 -15.56 24.48 -10.67
N ALA A 433 -14.47 23.89 -10.12
CA ALA A 433 -13.11 24.28 -10.44
C ALA A 433 -12.78 24.06 -11.93
N ALA A 434 -13.27 22.97 -12.52
CA ALA A 434 -13.05 22.71 -13.95
C ALA A 434 -13.69 23.80 -14.82
N ILE A 435 -14.92 24.24 -14.51
CA ILE A 435 -15.64 25.26 -15.28
C ILE A 435 -14.99 26.64 -15.17
N ILE A 436 -14.50 27.03 -14.00
CA ILE A 436 -13.84 28.33 -13.78
C ILE A 436 -12.30 28.24 -13.85
N SER A 437 -11.78 27.22 -14.50
CA SER A 437 -10.33 26.97 -14.55
C SER A 437 -9.55 28.10 -15.23
N ASP A 438 -10.18 28.89 -16.11
CA ASP A 438 -9.58 30.08 -16.71
C ASP A 438 -9.35 31.23 -15.70
N GLU A 439 -10.16 31.31 -14.66
CA GLU A 439 -9.96 32.26 -13.57
C GLU A 439 -8.93 31.72 -12.57
N LEU A 440 -9.04 30.45 -12.18
CA LEU A 440 -8.15 29.79 -11.23
C LEU A 440 -6.69 29.71 -11.76
N ALA A 441 -6.52 29.55 -13.08
CA ALA A 441 -5.20 29.48 -13.70
C ALA A 441 -4.36 30.76 -13.53
N LYS A 442 -4.97 31.90 -13.24
CA LYS A 442 -4.28 33.17 -12.98
C LYS A 442 -3.73 33.28 -11.57
N GLU A 443 -4.17 32.36 -10.70
CA GLU A 443 -3.91 32.43 -9.25
C GLU A 443 -2.88 31.39 -8.78
N VAL A 444 -2.50 30.43 -9.62
CA VAL A 444 -1.67 29.29 -9.22
C VAL A 444 -0.60 28.98 -10.26
N ASP A 445 0.40 28.16 -9.90
CA ASP A 445 1.52 27.82 -10.76
C ASP A 445 1.24 26.57 -11.63
N PHE A 446 0.28 25.74 -11.24
CA PHE A 446 -0.09 24.54 -12.00
C PHE A 446 -1.46 23.98 -11.62
N PHE A 447 -1.98 23.11 -12.49
CA PHE A 447 -3.13 22.26 -12.24
C PHE A 447 -2.73 20.79 -12.21
N SER A 448 -3.33 20.02 -11.29
CA SER A 448 -3.31 18.56 -11.31
C SER A 448 -4.75 18.06 -11.29
N ILE A 449 -5.15 17.33 -12.33
CA ILE A 449 -6.53 16.90 -12.49
C ILE A 449 -6.75 15.60 -11.73
N GLY A 450 -7.56 15.65 -10.68
CA GLY A 450 -7.96 14.52 -9.85
C GLY A 450 -9.16 13.79 -10.44
N THR A 451 -8.97 12.95 -11.45
CA THR A 451 -10.05 12.35 -12.24
C THR A 451 -11.02 11.49 -11.43
N ASN A 452 -10.58 10.86 -10.33
CA ASN A 452 -11.43 9.99 -9.53
C ASN A 452 -12.58 10.77 -8.88
N VAL A 453 -12.27 11.87 -8.18
CA VAL A 453 -13.26 12.73 -7.52
C VAL A 453 -14.03 13.55 -8.55
N LEU A 454 -13.34 14.03 -9.61
CA LEU A 454 -13.98 14.74 -10.70
C LEU A 454 -15.09 13.89 -11.36
N SER A 455 -14.80 12.61 -11.62
CA SER A 455 -15.78 11.67 -12.18
C SER A 455 -16.93 11.42 -11.21
N GLN A 456 -16.64 11.20 -9.92
CA GLN A 456 -17.66 10.98 -8.89
C GLN A 456 -18.67 12.13 -8.83
N TYR A 457 -18.20 13.36 -8.80
CA TYR A 457 -19.10 14.52 -8.71
C TYR A 457 -19.78 14.85 -10.03
N THR A 458 -19.10 14.69 -11.15
CA THR A 458 -19.67 14.98 -12.47
C THR A 458 -20.75 13.99 -12.85
N LEU A 459 -20.53 12.70 -12.57
CA LEU A 459 -21.48 11.63 -12.91
C LEU A 459 -22.46 11.33 -11.79
N ALA A 460 -22.35 12.01 -10.64
CA ALA A 460 -23.17 11.78 -9.44
C ALA A 460 -23.16 10.30 -8.99
N ILE A 461 -21.98 9.68 -9.00
CA ILE A 461 -21.78 8.27 -8.65
C ILE A 461 -20.83 8.18 -7.47
N ASP A 462 -21.25 7.47 -6.41
CA ASP A 462 -20.35 7.09 -5.33
C ASP A 462 -19.45 5.91 -5.80
N ARG A 463 -18.16 6.20 -6.02
CA ARG A 463 -17.18 5.22 -6.49
C ARG A 463 -16.89 4.08 -5.51
N GLN A 464 -17.33 4.20 -4.25
CA GLN A 464 -17.18 3.14 -3.25
C GLN A 464 -18.36 2.17 -3.24
N ASN A 465 -19.46 2.55 -3.88
CA ASN A 465 -20.64 1.71 -3.98
C ASN A 465 -20.56 0.81 -5.22
N THR A 466 -20.08 -0.41 -5.04
CA THR A 466 -19.93 -1.41 -6.13
C THR A 466 -21.22 -1.73 -6.88
N LYS A 467 -22.40 -1.41 -6.29
CA LYS A 467 -23.68 -1.56 -6.99
C LYS A 467 -23.85 -0.54 -8.12
N LEU A 468 -23.06 0.53 -8.11
CA LEU A 468 -23.07 1.57 -9.14
C LEU A 468 -22.05 1.33 -10.26
N ASP A 469 -21.17 0.32 -10.15
CA ASP A 469 -20.18 0.01 -11.18
C ASP A 469 -20.77 -0.14 -12.58
N PRO A 470 -21.97 -0.75 -12.78
CA PRO A 470 -22.58 -0.84 -14.10
C PRO A 470 -22.98 0.50 -14.73
N PHE A 471 -23.06 1.56 -13.93
CA PHE A 471 -23.41 2.92 -14.37
C PHE A 471 -22.19 3.83 -14.53
N PHE A 472 -21.02 3.36 -14.09
CA PHE A 472 -19.77 4.13 -14.13
C PHE A 472 -19.04 3.90 -15.46
N ASP A 473 -18.91 4.96 -16.24
CA ASP A 473 -18.08 4.98 -17.45
C ASP A 473 -16.85 5.89 -17.20
N PRO A 474 -15.66 5.33 -17.00
CA PRO A 474 -14.45 6.11 -16.78
C PRO A 474 -14.07 6.95 -18.01
N HIS A 475 -14.48 6.54 -19.22
CA HIS A 475 -14.22 7.26 -20.48
C HIS A 475 -15.36 8.22 -20.87
N HIS A 476 -16.22 8.57 -19.91
CA HIS A 476 -17.40 9.39 -20.18
C HIS A 476 -17.03 10.73 -20.84
N PRO A 477 -17.70 11.12 -21.96
CA PRO A 477 -17.35 12.31 -22.73
C PRO A 477 -17.33 13.62 -21.94
N ALA A 478 -18.13 13.73 -20.87
CA ALA A 478 -18.14 14.92 -20.02
C ALA A 478 -16.78 15.09 -19.29
N ILE A 479 -16.19 13.99 -18.83
CA ILE A 479 -14.89 14.01 -18.12
C ILE A 479 -13.80 14.41 -19.10
N LEU A 480 -13.74 13.77 -20.27
CA LEU A 480 -12.73 14.08 -21.31
C LEU A 480 -12.82 15.55 -21.78
N ARG A 481 -14.04 16.08 -21.94
CA ARG A 481 -14.25 17.50 -22.29
C ARG A 481 -13.79 18.44 -21.17
N MET A 482 -14.02 18.10 -19.89
CA MET A 482 -13.52 18.89 -18.77
C MET A 482 -12.00 18.89 -18.73
N ILE A 483 -11.35 17.73 -18.91
CA ILE A 483 -9.88 17.63 -18.97
C ILE A 483 -9.34 18.52 -20.08
N GLN A 484 -9.90 18.42 -21.30
CA GLN A 484 -9.49 19.26 -22.43
C GLN A 484 -9.62 20.75 -22.10
N MET A 485 -10.75 21.18 -21.56
CA MET A 485 -11.00 22.58 -21.20
C MET A 485 -10.01 23.09 -20.14
N VAL A 486 -9.73 22.28 -19.11
CA VAL A 486 -8.78 22.64 -18.03
C VAL A 486 -7.37 22.80 -18.58
N VAL A 487 -6.92 21.87 -19.44
CA VAL A 487 -5.59 21.93 -20.09
C VAL A 487 -5.48 23.19 -20.97
N GLU A 488 -6.49 23.47 -21.78
CA GLU A 488 -6.51 24.68 -22.63
C GLU A 488 -6.47 25.98 -21.82
N ASN A 489 -7.21 26.04 -20.72
CA ASN A 489 -7.24 27.23 -19.85
C ASN A 489 -5.92 27.42 -19.10
N ALA A 490 -5.30 26.31 -18.64
CA ALA A 490 -3.97 26.34 -18.04
C ALA A 490 -2.93 26.92 -19.04
N HIS A 491 -2.89 26.40 -20.24
CA HIS A 491 -1.94 26.85 -21.28
C HIS A 491 -2.17 28.30 -21.70
N LYS A 492 -3.42 28.76 -21.80
CA LYS A 492 -3.74 30.17 -22.06
C LYS A 492 -3.19 31.11 -20.97
N ALA A 493 -3.17 30.63 -19.74
CA ALA A 493 -2.59 31.39 -18.59
C ALA A 493 -1.08 31.20 -18.43
N GLY A 494 -0.45 30.33 -19.20
CA GLY A 494 1.00 30.03 -19.14
C GLY A 494 1.40 29.08 -18.02
N ILE A 495 0.48 28.34 -17.45
CA ILE A 495 0.75 27.30 -16.44
C ILE A 495 0.61 25.90 -17.06
N TRP A 496 1.22 24.90 -16.43
CA TRP A 496 1.13 23.52 -16.88
C TRP A 496 -0.04 22.78 -16.19
N ALA A 497 -0.55 21.72 -16.85
CA ALA A 497 -1.62 20.89 -16.34
C ALA A 497 -1.29 19.40 -16.47
N GLY A 498 -1.40 18.67 -15.34
CA GLY A 498 -1.20 17.22 -15.26
C GLY A 498 -2.46 16.47 -14.86
N ILE A 499 -2.39 15.13 -14.89
CA ILE A 499 -3.42 14.22 -14.41
C ILE A 499 -2.79 13.32 -13.34
N CYS A 500 -3.39 13.28 -12.14
CA CYS A 500 -2.93 12.43 -11.04
C CYS A 500 -3.94 11.37 -10.60
N GLY A 501 -5.14 11.35 -11.19
CA GLY A 501 -6.13 10.31 -10.97
C GLY A 501 -5.84 9.02 -11.74
N GLU A 502 -6.62 7.98 -11.47
CA GLU A 502 -6.43 6.65 -12.08
C GLU A 502 -6.51 6.65 -13.61
N LEU A 503 -7.29 7.57 -14.16
CA LEU A 503 -7.41 7.74 -15.61
C LEU A 503 -6.06 8.07 -16.28
N GLY A 504 -5.13 8.71 -15.55
CA GLY A 504 -3.77 8.99 -16.03
C GLY A 504 -2.97 7.73 -16.38
N ALA A 505 -3.32 6.59 -15.77
CA ALA A 505 -2.68 5.30 -16.03
C ALA A 505 -3.36 4.50 -17.15
N ASP A 506 -4.48 4.99 -17.70
CA ASP A 506 -5.20 4.33 -18.76
C ASP A 506 -4.43 4.37 -20.08
N GLN A 507 -4.02 3.19 -20.54
CA GLN A 507 -3.23 3.04 -21.75
C GLN A 507 -4.02 3.36 -23.02
N GLU A 508 -5.34 3.20 -23.02
CA GLU A 508 -6.22 3.51 -24.16
C GLU A 508 -6.36 5.02 -24.35
N LEU A 509 -6.39 5.78 -23.24
CA LEU A 509 -6.51 7.22 -23.24
C LEU A 509 -5.17 7.97 -23.33
N THR A 510 -4.04 7.30 -23.16
CA THR A 510 -2.73 7.96 -23.17
C THR A 510 -2.51 8.83 -24.41
N LYS A 511 -2.82 8.31 -25.61
CA LYS A 511 -2.70 9.06 -26.86
C LYS A 511 -3.64 10.27 -26.93
N GLU A 512 -4.81 10.15 -26.33
CA GLU A 512 -5.79 11.24 -26.22
C GLU A 512 -5.27 12.36 -25.33
N PHE A 513 -4.72 12.02 -24.16
CA PHE A 513 -4.14 12.99 -23.25
C PHE A 513 -2.93 13.72 -23.86
N LEU A 514 -2.09 13.00 -24.60
CA LEU A 514 -1.02 13.63 -25.39
C LEU A 514 -1.58 14.58 -26.44
N ALA A 515 -2.66 14.20 -27.12
CA ALA A 515 -3.32 15.03 -28.10
C ALA A 515 -4.02 16.25 -27.48
N MET A 516 -4.55 16.15 -26.28
CA MET A 516 -5.08 17.29 -25.52
C MET A 516 -3.99 18.26 -25.06
N GLY A 517 -2.73 17.83 -25.03
CA GLY A 517 -1.61 18.63 -24.58
C GLY A 517 -1.37 18.53 -23.08
N VAL A 518 -1.78 17.45 -22.42
CA VAL A 518 -1.48 17.21 -21.01
C VAL A 518 0.05 17.20 -20.81
N ASP A 519 0.56 17.96 -19.84
CA ASP A 519 2.00 18.14 -19.59
C ASP A 519 2.57 17.06 -18.70
N GLU A 520 1.76 16.46 -17.83
CA GLU A 520 2.19 15.48 -16.83
C GLU A 520 1.14 14.38 -16.64
N LEU A 521 1.62 13.14 -16.55
CA LEU A 521 0.84 12.00 -16.07
C LEU A 521 1.49 11.46 -14.79
N SER A 522 0.73 11.49 -13.69
CA SER A 522 1.15 10.95 -12.41
C SER A 522 0.36 9.68 -12.09
N VAL A 523 1.09 8.57 -11.99
CA VAL A 523 0.49 7.23 -11.98
C VAL A 523 1.14 6.36 -10.91
N SER A 524 0.59 5.17 -10.65
CA SER A 524 1.28 4.20 -9.80
C SER A 524 2.67 3.87 -10.36
N PRO A 525 3.69 3.62 -9.53
CA PRO A 525 5.05 3.34 -10.02
C PRO A 525 5.12 2.26 -11.10
N GLY A 526 4.33 1.18 -10.98
CA GLY A 526 4.29 0.10 -11.97
C GLY A 526 3.78 0.50 -13.36
N SER A 527 3.03 1.60 -13.47
CA SER A 527 2.48 2.10 -14.74
C SER A 527 3.46 3.00 -15.52
N ILE A 528 4.56 3.42 -14.91
CA ILE A 528 5.54 4.35 -15.52
C ILE A 528 6.12 3.78 -16.83
N LEU A 529 6.71 2.60 -16.79
CA LEU A 529 7.35 2.01 -17.96
C LEU A 529 6.35 1.61 -19.07
N PRO A 530 5.17 1.05 -18.79
CA PRO A 530 4.13 0.83 -19.79
C PRO A 530 3.71 2.11 -20.52
N LEU A 531 3.47 3.20 -19.78
CA LEU A 531 3.10 4.48 -20.39
C LEU A 531 4.25 5.10 -21.19
N ARG A 532 5.49 5.00 -20.69
CA ARG A 532 6.69 5.43 -21.42
C ARG A 532 6.77 4.76 -22.78
N LYS A 533 6.49 3.45 -22.86
CA LYS A 533 6.45 2.75 -24.14
C LYS A 533 5.46 3.38 -25.10
N ILE A 534 4.22 3.63 -24.66
CA ILE A 534 3.19 4.23 -25.49
C ILE A 534 3.60 5.64 -25.95
N ILE A 535 4.15 6.46 -25.06
CA ILE A 535 4.63 7.81 -25.37
C ILE A 535 5.70 7.76 -26.48
N LEU A 536 6.71 6.90 -26.33
CA LEU A 536 7.81 6.75 -27.30
C LEU A 536 7.36 6.22 -28.66
N GLU A 537 6.26 5.50 -28.72
CA GLU A 537 5.67 4.93 -29.96
C GLU A 537 4.58 5.82 -30.57
N THR A 538 4.24 6.96 -29.96
CA THR A 538 3.14 7.83 -30.41
C THR A 538 3.65 9.00 -31.25
N ASN A 539 3.02 9.22 -32.41
CA ASN A 539 3.08 10.47 -33.18
C ASN A 539 1.77 11.23 -32.94
N VAL A 540 1.82 12.32 -32.20
CA VAL A 540 0.63 13.07 -31.79
C VAL A 540 -0.01 13.78 -32.98
N ALA A 541 0.79 14.29 -33.89
CA ALA A 541 0.27 14.96 -35.11
C ALA A 541 -0.52 13.99 -35.98
N GLU A 542 -0.02 12.77 -36.21
CA GLU A 542 -0.72 11.72 -36.95
C GLU A 542 -2.01 11.27 -36.26
N TYR A 543 -1.94 11.10 -34.90
CA TYR A 543 -3.11 10.74 -34.13
C TYR A 543 -4.24 11.77 -34.25
N LYS A 544 -3.90 13.07 -34.14
CA LYS A 544 -4.86 14.17 -34.36
C LYS A 544 -5.43 14.19 -35.76
N ALA A 545 -4.61 13.92 -36.77
CA ALA A 545 -5.07 13.88 -38.17
C ALA A 545 -6.05 12.72 -38.42
N GLY A 546 -5.79 11.53 -37.86
CA GLY A 546 -6.66 10.36 -37.97
C GLY A 546 -8.03 10.50 -37.30
N LYS A 547 -8.15 11.38 -36.29
CA LYS A 547 -9.45 11.69 -35.63
C LYS A 547 -10.32 12.70 -36.39
N LYS A 548 -9.77 13.40 -37.36
CA LYS A 548 -10.52 14.38 -38.18
C LYS A 548 -11.25 13.76 -39.36
N CYS A 549 -11.06 12.47 -39.61
CA CYS A 549 -11.80 11.66 -40.56
C CYS A 549 -12.90 10.87 -39.86
#